data_677b36d381372a75d0eb609b393e7378
#
_entry.id   677b36d381372a75d0eb609b393e7378
#
_cell.length_a   1.000
_cell.length_b   1.000
_cell.length_c   1.000
_cell.angle_alpha   90.00
_cell.angle_beta   90.00
_cell.angle_gamma   90.00
#
_symmetry.space_group_name_H-M   'P 1'
#
loop_
_entity.id
_entity.type
_entity.pdbx_description
1 polymer ?
#
loop_
_entity_poly.entity_id
_entity_poly.type
_entity_poly.pdbx_seq_one_letter_code
_entity_poly.pdbx_strand_id
1 'polypeptide(L)'
;MLWDWQEERELDLASEEVASVIREAQMIARNESEDAKGTPLSASVEFFCAVNETGRVAYWSSQGNRYIQPSGTLPANVYCSGRIHVLFRKDGFAGSMDKSRYSMQLMTKDGKHRQQITVAMYTGRVRVTRIK
;
A
#
# COMPACT_ATOMS: atom_id res chain seq x y z
N MET A 1 13.71 26.36 -0.66
CA MET A 1 12.45 27.08 -0.46
C MET A 1 11.50 26.31 0.43
N LEU A 2 10.71 27.02 1.20
CA LEU A 2 9.73 26.43 2.13
C LEU A 2 8.72 25.53 1.43
N TRP A 3 8.28 25.91 0.24
CA TRP A 3 7.31 25.15 -0.55
C TRP A 3 7.82 23.76 -0.91
N ASP A 4 9.07 23.71 -1.40
CA ASP A 4 9.71 22.49 -1.83
C ASP A 4 9.91 21.53 -0.65
N TRP A 5 10.30 22.07 0.50
CA TRP A 5 10.46 21.28 1.72
C TRP A 5 9.14 20.72 2.22
N GLN A 6 8.06 21.52 2.16
CA GLN A 6 6.74 21.07 2.58
C GLN A 6 6.20 19.96 1.67
N GLU A 7 6.37 20.11 0.37
CA GLU A 7 5.96 19.10 -0.61
C GLU A 7 6.71 17.79 -0.41
N GLU A 8 8.01 17.87 -0.20
CA GLU A 8 8.85 16.71 0.07
C GLU A 8 8.43 16.00 1.35
N ARG A 9 8.18 16.76 2.40
CA ARG A 9 7.74 16.20 3.68
C ARG A 9 6.37 15.54 3.57
N GLU A 10 5.46 16.16 2.86
CA GLU A 10 4.12 15.60 2.62
C GLU A 10 4.22 14.28 1.85
N LEU A 11 5.11 14.22 0.88
CA LEU A 11 5.38 13.00 0.12
C LEU A 11 5.99 11.93 1.02
N ASP A 12 6.96 12.27 1.87
CA ASP A 12 7.56 11.33 2.81
C ASP A 12 6.52 10.74 3.75
N LEU A 13 5.64 11.58 4.29
CA LEU A 13 4.58 11.12 5.19
C LEU A 13 3.59 10.22 4.47
N ALA A 14 3.22 10.56 3.24
CA ALA A 14 2.31 9.75 2.44
C ALA A 14 2.91 8.37 2.15
N SER A 15 4.18 8.32 1.78
CA SER A 15 4.87 7.06 1.50
C SER A 15 4.97 6.18 2.75
N GLU A 16 5.28 6.77 3.91
CA GLU A 16 5.34 6.04 5.17
C GLU A 16 3.96 5.52 5.59
N GLU A 17 2.91 6.29 5.35
CA GLU A 17 1.55 5.85 5.64
C GLU A 17 1.18 4.63 4.82
N VAL A 18 1.42 4.66 3.51
CA VAL A 18 1.13 3.54 2.63
C VAL A 18 1.94 2.31 3.05
N ALA A 19 3.23 2.47 3.31
CA ALA A 19 4.09 1.37 3.74
C ALA A 19 3.60 0.76 5.05
N SER A 20 3.18 1.58 5.99
CA SER A 20 2.65 1.13 7.28
C SER A 20 1.38 0.29 7.11
N VAL A 21 0.47 0.73 6.24
CA VAL A 21 -0.78 0.01 5.97
C VAL A 21 -0.50 -1.32 5.28
N ILE A 22 0.46 -1.36 4.37
CA ILE A 22 0.86 -2.62 3.71
C ILE A 22 1.39 -3.61 4.75
N ARG A 23 2.26 -3.14 5.66
CA ARG A 23 2.81 -3.99 6.74
C ARG A 23 1.72 -4.49 7.66
N GLU A 24 0.74 -3.66 7.95
CA GLU A 24 -0.43 -4.04 8.76
C GLU A 24 -1.24 -5.14 8.06
N ALA A 25 -1.50 -4.99 6.78
CA ALA A 25 -2.22 -6.00 6.00
C ALA A 25 -1.48 -7.34 6.03
N GLN A 26 -0.15 -7.31 5.90
CA GLN A 26 0.68 -8.51 5.96
C GLN A 26 0.60 -9.17 7.33
N MET A 27 0.64 -8.37 8.39
CA MET A 27 0.54 -8.88 9.77
C MET A 27 -0.82 -9.54 10.02
N ILE A 28 -1.89 -8.95 9.53
CA ILE A 28 -3.23 -9.52 9.65
C ILE A 28 -3.29 -10.87 8.92
N ALA A 29 -2.72 -10.95 7.73
CA ALA A 29 -2.70 -12.20 6.96
C ALA A 29 -1.96 -13.32 7.71
N ARG A 30 -0.90 -12.97 8.44
CA ARG A 30 -0.13 -13.96 9.21
C ARG A 30 -0.81 -14.41 10.50
N ASN A 31 -1.54 -13.51 11.16
CA ASN A 31 -2.03 -13.73 12.52
C ASN A 31 -3.50 -14.08 12.63
N GLU A 32 -4.33 -13.64 11.68
CA GLU A 32 -5.78 -13.81 11.76
C GLU A 32 -6.29 -14.83 10.75
N SER A 33 -6.23 -16.09 11.13
CA SER A 33 -6.71 -17.19 10.28
C SER A 33 -8.10 -17.68 10.68
N GLU A 34 -8.62 -17.27 11.84
CA GLU A 34 -9.92 -17.70 12.34
C GLU A 34 -10.63 -16.53 13.03
N ASP A 35 -11.98 -16.55 12.99
CA ASP A 35 -12.76 -15.58 13.76
C ASP A 35 -12.89 -16.05 15.23
N ALA A 36 -13.60 -15.25 16.05
CA ALA A 36 -13.76 -15.54 17.49
C ALA A 36 -14.53 -16.86 17.75
N LYS A 37 -15.21 -17.38 16.75
CA LYS A 37 -15.98 -18.62 16.85
C LYS A 37 -15.23 -19.83 16.28
N GLY A 38 -13.99 -19.64 15.86
CA GLY A 38 -13.21 -20.68 15.24
C GLY A 38 -13.53 -20.93 13.77
N THR A 39 -14.35 -20.08 13.14
CA THR A 39 -14.65 -20.19 11.72
C THR A 39 -13.44 -19.76 10.90
N PRO A 40 -12.96 -20.58 9.95
CA PRO A 40 -11.81 -20.18 9.15
C PRO A 40 -12.10 -18.91 8.36
N LEU A 41 -11.19 -17.92 8.49
CA LEU A 41 -11.21 -16.73 7.66
C LEU A 41 -10.36 -17.00 6.42
N SER A 42 -10.51 -16.16 5.41
CA SER A 42 -9.61 -16.21 4.27
C SER A 42 -8.17 -16.11 4.77
N ALA A 43 -7.31 -17.04 4.36
CA ALA A 43 -5.91 -17.06 4.77
C ALA A 43 -5.08 -15.96 4.12
N SER A 44 -5.70 -15.09 3.34
CA SER A 44 -5.03 -14.04 2.60
C SER A 44 -5.73 -12.71 2.80
N VAL A 45 -4.94 -11.64 2.75
CA VAL A 45 -5.42 -10.27 2.83
C VAL A 45 -5.00 -9.57 1.54
N GLU A 46 -5.97 -8.98 0.85
CA GLU A 46 -5.73 -8.20 -0.36
C GLU A 46 -5.47 -6.76 0.02
N PHE A 47 -4.39 -6.19 -0.50
CA PHE A 47 -4.09 -4.76 -0.36
C PHE A 47 -4.10 -4.11 -1.74
N PHE A 48 -4.77 -2.98 -1.84
CA PHE A 48 -4.87 -2.23 -3.07
C PHE A 48 -4.58 -0.75 -2.83
N CYS A 49 -3.76 -0.16 -3.70
CA CYS A 49 -3.46 1.26 -3.67
C CYS A 49 -3.41 1.78 -5.10
N ALA A 50 -4.26 2.74 -5.41
CA ALA A 50 -4.35 3.32 -6.76
C ALA A 50 -5.11 4.64 -6.72
N VAL A 51 -5.16 5.32 -7.85
CA VAL A 51 -5.98 6.54 -7.99
C VAL A 51 -7.45 6.15 -8.04
N ASN A 52 -8.26 6.79 -7.20
CA ASN A 52 -9.70 6.53 -7.13
C ASN A 52 -10.46 7.38 -8.16
N GLU A 53 -11.79 7.29 -8.13
CA GLU A 53 -12.66 8.01 -9.06
C GLU A 53 -12.54 9.54 -8.96
N THR A 54 -12.12 10.03 -7.80
CA THR A 54 -11.94 11.48 -7.58
C THR A 54 -10.57 11.97 -7.99
N GLY A 55 -9.71 11.09 -8.52
CA GLY A 55 -8.36 11.45 -8.94
C GLY A 55 -7.34 11.48 -7.83
N ARG A 56 -7.68 10.96 -6.64
CA ARG A 56 -6.79 10.92 -5.48
C ARG A 56 -6.28 9.52 -5.23
N VAL A 57 -5.08 9.44 -4.69
CA VAL A 57 -4.50 8.15 -4.32
C VAL A 57 -5.22 7.61 -3.09
N ALA A 58 -5.78 6.43 -3.21
CA ALA A 58 -6.50 5.77 -2.13
C ALA A 58 -5.94 4.38 -1.92
N TYR A 59 -6.06 3.89 -0.70
CA TYR A 59 -5.62 2.55 -0.36
C TYR A 59 -6.64 1.87 0.54
N TRP A 60 -6.73 0.55 0.40
CA TRP A 60 -7.61 -0.26 1.25
C TRP A 60 -7.12 -1.70 1.28
N SER A 61 -7.58 -2.42 2.28
CA SER A 61 -7.33 -3.86 2.37
C SER A 61 -8.62 -4.59 2.68
N SER A 62 -8.70 -5.84 2.22
CA SER A 62 -9.86 -6.67 2.44
C SER A 62 -9.45 -8.11 2.70
N GLN A 63 -10.25 -8.81 3.50
CA GLN A 63 -10.09 -10.23 3.76
C GLN A 63 -11.42 -10.89 3.46
N GLY A 64 -11.45 -11.68 2.38
CA GLY A 64 -12.71 -12.22 1.87
C GLY A 64 -13.60 -11.08 1.39
N ASN A 65 -14.82 -11.00 1.92
CA ASN A 65 -15.80 -9.96 1.57
C ASN A 65 -15.81 -8.80 2.56
N ARG A 66 -14.82 -8.74 3.46
CA ARG A 66 -14.77 -7.74 4.52
C ARG A 66 -13.62 -6.77 4.30
N TYR A 67 -13.92 -5.47 4.35
CA TYR A 67 -12.88 -4.45 4.36
C TYR A 67 -12.21 -4.44 5.73
N ILE A 68 -10.90 -4.26 5.70
CA ILE A 68 -10.07 -4.20 6.90
C ILE A 68 -9.56 -2.78 7.08
N GLN A 69 -9.64 -2.28 8.28
CA GLN A 69 -8.98 -1.01 8.64
C GLN A 69 -7.51 -1.28 8.94
N PRO A 70 -6.60 -0.32 8.68
CA PRO A 70 -6.87 1.03 8.17
C PRO A 70 -7.00 1.10 6.66
N SER A 71 -7.77 2.07 6.21
CA SER A 71 -7.87 2.45 4.80
C SER A 71 -7.90 3.97 4.75
N GLY A 72 -7.59 4.56 3.62
CA GLY A 72 -7.56 6.01 3.55
C GLY A 72 -7.30 6.56 2.17
N THR A 73 -7.17 7.87 2.13
CA THR A 73 -6.91 8.64 0.90
C THR A 73 -5.76 9.61 1.20
N LEU A 74 -4.80 9.67 0.30
CA LEU A 74 -3.64 10.55 0.44
C LEU A 74 -4.00 11.98 0.07
N PRO A 75 -3.16 12.96 0.50
CA PRO A 75 -3.41 14.37 0.17
C PRO A 75 -3.48 14.62 -1.32
N ALA A 76 -4.22 15.67 -1.71
CA ALA A 76 -4.45 16.02 -3.11
C ALA A 76 -3.15 16.38 -3.85
N ASN A 77 -2.10 16.77 -3.12
CA ASN A 77 -0.81 17.13 -3.70
C ASN A 77 0.08 15.95 -4.03
N VAL A 78 -0.34 14.74 -3.64
CA VAL A 78 0.42 13.52 -3.90
C VAL A 78 -0.19 12.82 -5.11
N TYR A 79 0.64 12.59 -6.12
CA TYR A 79 0.27 11.90 -7.34
C TYR A 79 0.90 10.53 -7.36
N CYS A 80 0.40 9.64 -8.19
CA CYS A 80 1.01 8.33 -8.32
C CYS A 80 1.10 7.88 -9.78
N SER A 81 2.07 7.02 -10.03
CA SER A 81 2.22 6.29 -11.27
C SER A 81 2.24 4.80 -10.93
N GLY A 82 1.44 4.03 -11.64
CA GLY A 82 1.26 2.61 -11.34
C GLY A 82 0.27 2.39 -10.22
N ARG A 83 0.22 1.16 -9.77
CA ARG A 83 -0.64 0.75 -8.65
C ARG A 83 -0.07 -0.49 -7.98
N ILE A 84 -0.43 -0.68 -6.72
CA ILE A 84 -0.11 -1.89 -5.99
C ILE A 84 -1.40 -2.68 -5.80
N HIS A 85 -1.37 -3.95 -6.16
CA HIS A 85 -2.47 -4.86 -5.90
C HIS A 85 -1.87 -6.21 -5.56
N VAL A 86 -1.73 -6.48 -4.28
CA VAL A 86 -1.07 -7.69 -3.79
C VAL A 86 -1.96 -8.45 -2.84
N LEU A 87 -1.72 -9.75 -2.78
CA LEU A 87 -2.43 -10.66 -1.91
C LEU A 87 -1.40 -11.26 -0.95
N PHE A 88 -1.53 -10.94 0.34
CA PHE A 88 -0.67 -11.51 1.37
C PHE A 88 -1.26 -12.80 1.89
N ARG A 89 -0.43 -13.84 1.93
CA ARG A 89 -0.81 -15.15 2.44
C ARG A 89 -0.34 -15.33 3.89
N LYS A 90 -0.89 -16.31 4.55
CA LYS A 90 -0.53 -16.65 5.92
C LYS A 90 0.96 -16.94 6.11
N ASP A 91 1.62 -17.50 5.09
CA ASP A 91 3.05 -17.80 5.11
C ASP A 91 3.93 -16.57 4.87
N GLY A 92 3.33 -15.40 4.63
CA GLY A 92 4.05 -14.16 4.40
C GLY A 92 4.36 -13.87 2.94
N PHE A 93 4.08 -14.80 2.04
CA PHE A 93 4.28 -14.54 0.60
C PHE A 93 3.30 -13.48 0.11
N ALA A 94 3.79 -12.62 -0.76
CA ALA A 94 2.96 -11.69 -1.49
C ALA A 94 2.75 -12.23 -2.89
N GLY A 95 1.50 -12.28 -3.33
CA GLY A 95 1.14 -12.64 -4.69
C GLY A 95 0.44 -11.49 -5.36
N SER A 96 0.40 -11.48 -6.68
CA SER A 96 -0.37 -10.51 -7.43
C SER A 96 -1.02 -11.22 -8.60
N MET A 97 -2.22 -10.79 -8.95
CA MET A 97 -2.90 -11.29 -10.14
C MET A 97 -2.20 -10.80 -11.42
N ASP A 98 -1.37 -9.76 -11.29
CA ASP A 98 -0.58 -9.21 -12.37
C ASP A 98 0.80 -8.86 -11.83
N LYS A 99 1.85 -9.39 -12.48
CA LYS A 99 3.24 -9.18 -12.06
C LYS A 99 3.66 -7.71 -11.99
N SER A 100 2.95 -6.82 -12.68
CA SER A 100 3.24 -5.39 -12.67
C SER A 100 2.68 -4.65 -11.45
N ARG A 101 2.00 -5.35 -10.54
CA ARG A 101 1.28 -4.73 -9.42
C ARG A 101 2.01 -4.76 -8.08
N TYR A 102 3.32 -4.93 -8.09
CA TYR A 102 4.14 -5.00 -6.88
C TYR A 102 4.76 -3.67 -6.49
N SER A 103 4.70 -2.66 -7.36
CA SER A 103 5.31 -1.37 -7.06
C SER A 103 4.53 -0.23 -7.66
N MET A 104 4.66 0.92 -7.02
CA MET A 104 4.12 2.18 -7.54
C MET A 104 5.03 3.31 -7.12
N GLN A 105 4.95 4.43 -7.84
CA GLN A 105 5.67 5.64 -7.48
C GLN A 105 4.68 6.68 -6.96
N LEU A 106 5.03 7.31 -5.86
CA LEU A 106 4.36 8.51 -5.38
C LEU A 106 5.24 9.70 -5.71
N MET A 107 4.64 10.81 -6.09
CA MET A 107 5.40 11.97 -6.53
C MET A 107 4.67 13.26 -6.22
N THR A 108 5.44 14.36 -6.19
CA THR A 108 4.90 15.70 -6.10
C THR A 108 4.35 16.12 -7.47
N LYS A 109 3.54 17.17 -7.49
CA LYS A 109 2.86 17.67 -8.69
C LYS A 109 3.83 17.93 -9.84
N ASP A 110 4.99 18.52 -9.55
CA ASP A 110 6.00 18.83 -10.56
C ASP A 110 6.91 17.65 -10.91
N GLY A 111 6.78 16.54 -10.18
CA GLY A 111 7.59 15.35 -10.40
C GLY A 111 9.02 15.46 -9.92
N LYS A 112 9.39 16.53 -9.23
CA LYS A 112 10.77 16.70 -8.72
C LYS A 112 11.11 15.73 -7.62
N HIS A 113 10.15 15.42 -6.76
CA HIS A 113 10.34 14.47 -5.67
C HIS A 113 9.51 13.24 -5.97
N ARG A 114 10.17 12.09 -5.98
CA ARG A 114 9.54 10.80 -6.27
C ARG A 114 10.02 9.77 -5.26
N GLN A 115 9.10 8.90 -4.86
CA GLN A 115 9.42 7.76 -4.03
C GLN A 115 8.76 6.53 -4.61
N GLN A 116 9.47 5.42 -4.58
CA GLN A 116 8.96 4.15 -5.06
C GLN A 116 8.66 3.25 -3.88
N ILE A 117 7.45 2.69 -3.85
CA ILE A 117 7.04 1.71 -2.87
C ILE A 117 7.00 0.37 -3.57
N THR A 118 7.74 -0.60 -3.05
CA THR A 118 7.84 -1.94 -3.64
C THR A 118 7.54 -2.98 -2.57
N VAL A 119 6.77 -4.00 -2.96
CA VAL A 119 6.50 -5.16 -2.12
C VAL A 119 7.24 -6.35 -2.72
N ALA A 120 8.15 -6.94 -1.97
CA ALA A 120 8.92 -8.08 -2.45
C ALA A 120 8.03 -9.33 -2.56
N MET A 121 8.05 -9.97 -3.73
CA MET A 121 7.18 -11.09 -4.07
C MET A 121 7.27 -12.26 -3.08
N TYR A 122 8.48 -12.67 -2.72
CA TYR A 122 8.66 -13.86 -1.90
C TYR A 122 8.62 -13.60 -0.40
N THR A 123 9.04 -12.43 0.03
CA THR A 123 9.13 -12.10 1.46
C THR A 123 7.99 -11.22 1.92
N GLY A 124 7.30 -10.54 0.99
CA GLY A 124 6.30 -9.53 1.33
C GLY A 124 6.89 -8.26 1.91
N ARG A 125 8.22 -8.15 1.93
CA ARG A 125 8.90 -7.00 2.52
C ARG A 125 8.59 -5.72 1.76
N VAL A 126 8.18 -4.69 2.49
CA VAL A 126 7.88 -3.37 1.91
C VAL A 126 9.14 -2.52 1.95
N ARG A 127 9.46 -1.93 0.81
CA ARG A 127 10.59 -1.01 0.70
C ARG A 127 10.12 0.31 0.11
N VAL A 128 10.52 1.41 0.73
CA VAL A 128 10.31 2.76 0.21
C VAL A 128 11.67 3.29 -0.19
N THR A 129 11.81 3.65 -1.46
CA THR A 129 13.07 4.13 -2.03
C THR A 129 12.86 5.51 -2.64
N ARG A 130 13.72 6.44 -2.28
CA ARG A 130 13.70 7.77 -2.88
C ARG A 130 14.35 7.70 -4.27
N ILE A 131 13.67 8.21 -5.27
CA ILE A 131 14.17 8.24 -6.65
C ILE A 131 14.77 9.61 -6.94
N LYS A 132 15.97 9.61 -7.45
CA LYS A 132 16.64 10.84 -7.85
C LYS A 132 16.39 11.17 -9.31
#